data_9c29fd9c990e02039ab873b9c93486af
#
_entry.id   9c29fd9c990e02039ab873b9c93486af
#
_cell.length_a   1.000
_cell.length_b   1.000
_cell.length_c   1.000
_cell.angle_alpha   90.00
_cell.angle_beta   90.00
_cell.angle_gamma   90.00
#
_symmetry.space_group_name_H-M   'P 1'
#
loop_
_entity.id
_entity.type
_entity.pdbx_description
1 polymer ?
#
loop_
_entity_poly.entity_id
_entity_poly.type
_entity_poly.pdbx_seq_one_letter_code
_entity_poly.pdbx_strand_id
1 'polypeptide(L)'
;MKFLSMLLAGAAFAASAVVAQADVRFGIMNESYPPFFAKDASGKWHGWEIDLMDAVCAEMKEKCSIVELSWDGLIPALNAKKFDVIWSSMSRTAEREKIIDFTDKYYKTPSKLIGMSDMKPGTSAEDVKGKTIGIQVSTIQSDYYAKYFSKVASQKTYQTLDEAFQDLAAGRIDYVFGDSIALDAFLKSDTGKDCCADMGDVADDPEILGAGVSGGVRKDDTALKAKLNAAIAAVRASGKYDEISKKYFDFDIYGK
;
A
#
# COMPACT_ATOMS: atom_id res chain seq x y z
N MET A 1 -46.25 67.75 -25.18
CA MET A 1 -45.63 67.05 -24.02
C MET A 1 -45.49 65.57 -24.39
N LYS A 2 -44.27 65.13 -24.73
CA LYS A 2 -43.98 63.75 -25.12
C LYS A 2 -43.19 63.09 -23.96
N PHE A 3 -43.77 62.06 -23.31
CA PHE A 3 -43.13 61.28 -22.30
C PHE A 3 -42.27 60.18 -22.98
N LEU A 4 -41.02 60.25 -22.72
CA LEU A 4 -40.02 59.24 -23.20
C LEU A 4 -39.87 58.19 -22.09
N SER A 5 -40.34 56.94 -22.30
CA SER A 5 -40.21 55.84 -21.39
C SER A 5 -38.89 55.16 -21.68
N MET A 6 -37.95 55.21 -20.71
CA MET A 6 -36.66 54.54 -20.76
C MET A 6 -36.78 53.13 -20.11
N LEU A 7 -36.74 52.09 -20.92
CA LEU A 7 -36.65 50.69 -20.46
C LEU A 7 -35.18 50.37 -20.08
N LEU A 8 -34.92 50.17 -18.80
CA LEU A 8 -33.67 49.59 -18.32
C LEU A 8 -33.76 48.06 -18.44
N ALA A 9 -33.00 47.50 -19.39
CA ALA A 9 -32.76 46.07 -19.46
C ALA A 9 -31.63 45.68 -18.48
N GLY A 10 -31.98 45.08 -17.35
CA GLY A 10 -31.02 44.54 -16.40
C GLY A 10 -30.45 43.19 -16.91
N ALA A 11 -29.21 43.16 -17.32
CA ALA A 11 -28.48 41.92 -17.63
C ALA A 11 -28.08 41.25 -16.32
N ALA A 12 -28.74 40.14 -15.96
CA ALA A 12 -28.32 39.28 -14.86
C ALA A 12 -27.11 38.48 -15.29
N PHE A 13 -25.93 38.85 -14.81
CA PHE A 13 -24.71 38.02 -14.91
C PHE A 13 -24.83 36.83 -13.92
N ALA A 14 -25.13 35.65 -14.45
CA ALA A 14 -24.99 34.40 -13.68
C ALA A 14 -23.50 34.11 -13.53
N ALA A 15 -22.91 34.46 -12.41
CA ALA A 15 -21.56 34.05 -12.03
C ALA A 15 -21.60 32.55 -11.76
N SER A 16 -21.16 31.76 -12.73
CA SER A 16 -20.85 30.33 -12.52
C SER A 16 -19.69 30.26 -11.55
N ALA A 17 -19.93 29.93 -10.30
CA ALA A 17 -18.89 29.59 -9.34
C ALA A 17 -18.19 28.32 -9.86
N VAL A 18 -17.00 28.48 -10.43
CA VAL A 18 -16.09 27.33 -10.66
C VAL A 18 -15.67 26.86 -9.29
N VAL A 19 -16.28 25.80 -8.80
CA VAL A 19 -15.80 25.10 -7.60
C VAL A 19 -14.44 24.55 -7.98
N ALA A 20 -13.37 25.13 -7.48
CA ALA A 20 -12.04 24.55 -7.58
C ALA A 20 -12.09 23.18 -6.90
N GLN A 21 -12.06 22.13 -7.70
CA GLN A 21 -12.01 20.76 -7.22
C GLN A 21 -10.65 20.57 -6.55
N ALA A 22 -10.66 20.35 -5.23
CA ALA A 22 -9.41 20.12 -4.50
C ALA A 22 -8.85 18.77 -4.93
N ASP A 23 -7.52 18.72 -5.15
CA ASP A 23 -6.81 17.47 -5.48
C ASP A 23 -7.04 16.45 -4.38
N VAL A 24 -7.32 15.20 -4.74
CA VAL A 24 -7.30 14.08 -3.81
C VAL A 24 -5.83 13.70 -3.57
N ARG A 25 -5.40 13.78 -2.32
CA ARG A 25 -3.99 13.54 -1.95
C ARG A 25 -3.83 12.10 -1.46
N PHE A 26 -2.92 11.37 -2.11
CA PHE A 26 -2.60 9.99 -1.80
C PHE A 26 -1.30 9.91 -1.02
N GLY A 27 -1.35 9.36 0.20
CA GLY A 27 -0.19 9.13 1.06
C GLY A 27 0.48 7.80 0.69
N ILE A 28 1.76 7.86 0.31
CA ILE A 28 2.60 6.71 -0.05
C ILE A 28 3.83 6.73 0.85
N MET A 29 4.33 5.56 1.27
CA MET A 29 5.59 5.51 1.98
C MET A 29 6.73 5.95 1.06
N ASN A 30 7.73 6.65 1.64
CA ASN A 30 8.81 7.29 0.89
C ASN A 30 9.94 6.35 0.48
N GLU A 31 9.85 5.07 0.83
CA GLU A 31 10.75 4.00 0.44
C GLU A 31 10.24 3.27 -0.81
N SER A 32 11.15 2.70 -1.58
CA SER A 32 10.79 1.86 -2.74
C SER A 32 10.22 0.52 -2.30
N TYR A 33 9.15 0.09 -2.95
CA TYR A 33 8.47 -1.17 -2.68
C TYR A 33 8.10 -1.87 -4.00
N PRO A 34 9.09 -2.28 -4.79
CA PRO A 34 8.85 -2.87 -6.10
C PRO A 34 8.16 -4.25 -5.98
N PRO A 35 7.30 -4.62 -6.94
CA PRO A 35 6.92 -3.87 -8.16
C PRO A 35 5.74 -2.90 -7.95
N PHE A 36 5.28 -2.69 -6.71
CA PHE A 36 4.11 -1.86 -6.40
C PHE A 36 4.37 -0.39 -6.66
N PHE A 37 5.45 0.16 -6.11
CA PHE A 37 5.91 1.52 -6.37
C PHE A 37 7.42 1.68 -6.12
N ALA A 38 8.03 2.49 -6.96
CA ALA A 38 9.43 2.90 -6.86
C ALA A 38 9.62 4.24 -7.55
N LYS A 39 10.74 4.92 -7.29
CA LYS A 39 11.14 6.11 -8.04
C LYS A 39 12.12 5.74 -9.14
N ASP A 40 11.90 6.29 -10.34
CA ASP A 40 12.89 6.24 -11.40
C ASP A 40 14.05 7.22 -11.15
N ALA A 41 15.03 7.24 -12.04
CA ALA A 41 16.20 8.11 -11.95
C ALA A 41 15.87 9.61 -11.99
N SER A 42 14.67 10.00 -12.44
CA SER A 42 14.17 11.38 -12.43
C SER A 42 13.42 11.73 -11.13
N GLY A 43 13.22 10.76 -10.24
CA GLY A 43 12.45 10.90 -9.01
C GLY A 43 10.94 10.73 -9.20
N LYS A 44 10.49 10.31 -10.40
CA LYS A 44 9.07 10.06 -10.67
C LYS A 44 8.65 8.69 -10.14
N TRP A 45 7.51 8.65 -9.45
CA TRP A 45 6.89 7.41 -9.01
C TRP A 45 6.36 6.59 -10.20
N HIS A 46 6.58 5.30 -10.17
CA HIS A 46 6.08 4.29 -11.10
C HIS A 46 5.84 2.97 -10.37
N GLY A 47 5.13 2.05 -10.99
CA GLY A 47 4.85 0.72 -10.46
C GLY A 47 3.36 0.39 -10.54
N TRP A 48 3.02 -0.84 -10.16
CA TRP A 48 1.67 -1.36 -10.30
C TRP A 48 0.63 -0.54 -9.53
N GLU A 49 0.93 -0.19 -8.29
CA GLU A 49 0.01 0.55 -7.41
C GLU A 49 -0.13 2.02 -7.85
N ILE A 50 0.91 2.58 -8.49
CA ILE A 50 0.85 3.91 -9.12
C ILE A 50 -0.05 3.87 -10.36
N ASP A 51 0.15 2.90 -11.27
CA ASP A 51 -0.68 2.73 -12.46
C ASP A 51 -2.17 2.52 -12.06
N LEU A 52 -2.42 1.77 -10.99
CA LEU A 52 -3.78 1.55 -10.47
C LEU A 52 -4.37 2.83 -9.87
N MET A 53 -3.59 3.60 -9.11
CA MET A 53 -3.98 4.90 -8.56
C MET A 53 -4.40 5.85 -9.69
N ASP A 54 -3.59 5.96 -10.74
CA ASP A 54 -3.88 6.82 -11.89
C ASP A 54 -5.19 6.41 -12.58
N ALA A 55 -5.45 5.10 -12.73
CA ALA A 55 -6.69 4.59 -13.30
C ALA A 55 -7.90 4.90 -12.40
N VAL A 56 -7.76 4.74 -11.09
CA VAL A 56 -8.80 5.07 -10.10
C VAL A 56 -9.11 6.57 -10.11
N CYS A 57 -8.08 7.41 -10.16
CA CYS A 57 -8.23 8.87 -10.25
C CYS A 57 -8.96 9.30 -11.54
N ALA A 58 -8.63 8.66 -12.67
CA ALA A 58 -9.30 8.91 -13.94
C ALA A 58 -10.81 8.56 -13.88
N GLU A 59 -11.15 7.41 -13.27
CA GLU A 59 -12.55 7.01 -13.07
C GLU A 59 -13.30 7.95 -12.12
N MET A 60 -12.65 8.42 -11.07
CA MET A 60 -13.22 9.42 -10.16
C MET A 60 -13.39 10.79 -10.82
N LYS A 61 -12.73 11.05 -11.95
CA LYS A 61 -12.59 12.36 -12.60
C LYS A 61 -12.04 13.42 -11.65
N GLU A 62 -11.10 13.00 -10.81
CA GLU A 62 -10.39 13.85 -9.86
C GLU A 62 -8.94 14.05 -10.27
N LYS A 63 -8.39 15.19 -9.90
CA LYS A 63 -6.95 15.40 -9.92
C LYS A 63 -6.36 14.80 -8.65
N CYS A 64 -5.32 13.99 -8.79
CA CYS A 64 -4.65 13.33 -7.69
C CYS A 64 -3.21 13.79 -7.55
N SER A 65 -2.71 13.78 -6.33
CA SER A 65 -1.32 14.07 -6.02
C SER A 65 -0.78 13.12 -4.96
N ILE A 66 0.54 12.93 -4.93
CA ILE A 66 1.22 12.04 -3.98
C ILE A 66 1.82 12.87 -2.85
N VAL A 67 1.65 12.38 -1.62
CA VAL A 67 2.30 12.88 -0.42
C VAL A 67 3.14 11.75 0.19
N GLU A 68 4.44 12.01 0.35
CA GLU A 68 5.41 11.00 0.81
C GLU A 68 5.62 11.10 2.33
N LEU A 69 5.68 9.95 3.01
CA LEU A 69 5.87 9.83 4.46
C LEU A 69 6.59 8.52 4.80
N SER A 70 7.11 8.40 6.03
CA SER A 70 7.50 7.09 6.53
C SER A 70 6.28 6.18 6.70
N TRP A 71 6.49 4.88 6.58
CA TRP A 71 5.42 3.87 6.72
C TRP A 71 4.62 4.03 8.01
N ASP A 72 5.30 4.11 9.15
CA ASP A 72 4.69 4.24 10.47
C ASP A 72 3.99 5.60 10.69
N GLY A 73 4.32 6.60 9.88
CA GLY A 73 3.69 7.92 9.88
C GLY A 73 2.37 8.01 9.10
N LEU A 74 2.01 7.02 8.27
CA LEU A 74 0.87 7.14 7.36
C LEU A 74 -0.47 7.28 8.09
N ILE A 75 -0.81 6.40 9.04
CA ILE A 75 -2.09 6.49 9.78
C ILE A 75 -2.19 7.77 10.61
N PRO A 76 -1.19 8.17 11.41
CA PRO A 76 -1.21 9.46 12.10
C PRO A 76 -1.40 10.67 11.19
N ALA A 77 -0.73 10.68 10.04
CA ALA A 77 -0.80 11.78 9.09
C ALA A 77 -2.15 11.85 8.33
N LEU A 78 -2.77 10.71 8.03
CA LEU A 78 -4.13 10.65 7.49
C LEU A 78 -5.12 11.31 8.46
N ASN A 79 -5.07 10.94 9.75
CA ASN A 79 -5.93 11.51 10.78
C ASN A 79 -5.65 12.99 11.03
N ALA A 80 -4.39 13.42 10.85
CA ALA A 80 -4.00 14.83 10.87
C ALA A 80 -4.34 15.60 9.57
N LYS A 81 -5.05 14.99 8.62
CA LYS A 81 -5.50 15.57 7.35
C LYS A 81 -4.37 16.08 6.46
N LYS A 82 -3.17 15.49 6.56
CA LYS A 82 -2.04 15.83 5.69
C LYS A 82 -2.25 15.32 4.26
N PHE A 83 -3.01 14.25 4.10
CA PHE A 83 -3.50 13.70 2.84
C PHE A 83 -4.87 13.03 3.08
N ASP A 84 -5.46 12.40 2.04
CA ASP A 84 -6.86 11.98 2.08
C ASP A 84 -7.03 10.46 1.97
N VAL A 85 -6.08 9.77 1.34
CA VAL A 85 -6.09 8.31 1.13
C VAL A 85 -4.71 7.75 1.41
N ILE A 86 -4.58 6.71 2.25
CA ILE A 86 -3.38 5.87 2.28
C ILE A 86 -3.45 4.92 1.08
N TRP A 87 -2.42 4.96 0.21
CA TRP A 87 -2.30 4.11 -0.97
C TRP A 87 -0.88 3.56 -1.03
N SER A 88 -0.58 2.60 -0.17
CA SER A 88 0.78 2.19 0.15
C SER A 88 0.83 0.75 0.63
N SER A 89 0.21 -0.16 -0.11
CA SER A 89 0.21 -1.60 0.19
C SER A 89 -0.26 -1.94 1.62
N MET A 90 -1.20 -1.15 2.17
CA MET A 90 -1.67 -1.32 3.54
C MET A 90 -2.77 -2.38 3.63
N SER A 91 -2.49 -3.48 4.35
CA SER A 91 -3.50 -4.51 4.63
C SER A 91 -4.59 -3.98 5.56
N ARG A 92 -5.84 -4.30 5.23
CA ARG A 92 -7.01 -4.05 6.07
C ARG A 92 -7.07 -5.09 7.19
N THR A 93 -6.90 -4.66 8.42
CA THR A 93 -7.02 -5.51 9.62
C THR A 93 -8.02 -4.93 10.61
N ALA A 94 -8.59 -5.79 11.48
CA ALA A 94 -9.53 -5.35 12.52
C ALA A 94 -8.91 -4.30 13.47
N GLU A 95 -7.60 -4.37 13.76
CA GLU A 95 -6.92 -3.39 14.61
C GLU A 95 -6.82 -2.02 13.92
N ARG A 96 -6.44 -1.98 12.64
CA ARG A 96 -6.40 -0.75 11.87
C ARG A 96 -7.78 -0.14 11.66
N GLU A 97 -8.80 -0.99 11.48
CA GLU A 97 -10.20 -0.55 11.38
C GLU A 97 -10.76 0.12 12.64
N LYS A 98 -10.14 -0.04 13.80
CA LYS A 98 -10.50 0.75 14.99
C LYS A 98 -10.14 2.22 14.84
N ILE A 99 -9.13 2.54 14.04
CA ILE A 99 -8.50 3.87 13.94
C ILE A 99 -8.89 4.60 12.65
N ILE A 100 -8.89 3.89 11.52
CA ILE A 100 -9.24 4.41 10.18
C ILE A 100 -10.29 3.51 9.52
N ASP A 101 -10.80 3.91 8.37
CA ASP A 101 -11.66 3.08 7.54
C ASP A 101 -10.91 2.66 6.25
N PHE A 102 -11.45 1.70 5.51
CA PHE A 102 -10.81 1.14 4.33
C PHE A 102 -11.78 1.04 3.16
N THR A 103 -11.24 1.16 1.94
CA THR A 103 -11.95 0.81 0.72
C THR A 103 -12.15 -0.71 0.62
N ASP A 104 -12.84 -1.16 -0.42
CA ASP A 104 -12.76 -2.54 -0.85
C ASP A 104 -11.30 -2.89 -1.19
N LYS A 105 -10.94 -4.16 -1.02
CA LYS A 105 -9.57 -4.60 -1.35
C LYS A 105 -9.29 -4.42 -2.83
N TYR A 106 -8.03 -4.12 -3.15
CA TYR A 106 -7.58 -4.09 -4.53
C TYR A 106 -6.50 -5.13 -4.85
N TYR A 107 -5.86 -5.75 -3.84
CA TYR A 107 -5.08 -6.98 -4.02
C TYR A 107 -4.94 -7.79 -2.72
N LYS A 108 -4.42 -9.02 -2.80
CA LYS A 108 -4.04 -9.84 -1.64
C LYS A 108 -2.85 -10.71 -2.00
N THR A 109 -1.84 -10.71 -1.13
CA THR A 109 -0.63 -11.52 -1.22
C THR A 109 -0.36 -12.19 0.12
N PRO A 110 0.29 -13.36 0.16
CA PRO A 110 0.70 -13.99 1.41
C PRO A 110 1.84 -13.23 2.07
N SER A 111 2.06 -13.48 3.35
CA SER A 111 3.28 -13.10 4.06
C SER A 111 4.28 -14.25 4.04
N LYS A 112 5.56 -13.94 3.86
CA LYS A 112 6.63 -14.90 3.59
C LYS A 112 7.84 -14.64 4.48
N LEU A 113 8.61 -15.69 4.73
CA LEU A 113 9.98 -15.60 5.23
C LEU A 113 10.99 -15.82 4.10
N ILE A 114 12.03 -15.02 4.07
CA ILE A 114 13.28 -15.29 3.33
C ILE A 114 14.42 -15.41 4.34
N GLY A 115 15.45 -16.16 3.99
CA GLY A 115 16.59 -16.40 4.88
C GLY A 115 17.88 -16.66 4.09
N MET A 116 18.98 -16.94 4.79
CA MET A 116 20.24 -17.29 4.14
C MET A 116 20.09 -18.56 3.31
N SER A 117 20.73 -18.62 2.14
CA SER A 117 20.55 -19.70 1.15
C SER A 117 21.06 -21.08 1.60
N ASP A 118 21.93 -21.13 2.63
CA ASP A 118 22.42 -22.37 3.24
C ASP A 118 21.47 -22.93 4.32
N MET A 119 20.39 -22.23 4.64
CA MET A 119 19.41 -22.67 5.61
C MET A 119 18.36 -23.58 4.98
N LYS A 120 17.82 -24.50 5.80
CA LYS A 120 16.72 -25.35 5.37
C LYS A 120 15.42 -24.51 5.33
N PRO A 121 14.66 -24.56 4.22
CA PRO A 121 13.36 -23.90 4.15
C PRO A 121 12.38 -24.38 5.22
N GLY A 122 11.59 -23.45 5.76
CA GLY A 122 10.56 -23.70 6.76
C GLY A 122 10.09 -22.41 7.41
N THR A 123 8.82 -22.39 7.83
CA THR A 123 8.16 -21.19 8.37
C THR A 123 7.41 -21.46 9.67
N SER A 124 7.60 -22.64 10.25
CA SER A 124 6.99 -22.98 11.54
C SER A 124 7.77 -22.39 12.72
N ALA A 125 7.16 -22.37 13.90
CA ALA A 125 7.81 -21.93 15.13
C ALA A 125 9.08 -22.76 15.45
N GLU A 126 9.13 -24.04 15.06
CA GLU A 126 10.31 -24.87 15.26
C GLU A 126 11.45 -24.53 14.27
N ASP A 127 11.10 -24.16 13.01
CA ASP A 127 12.09 -23.77 12.00
C ASP A 127 12.81 -22.47 12.36
N VAL A 128 12.09 -21.51 12.96
CA VAL A 128 12.65 -20.20 13.35
C VAL A 128 13.22 -20.17 14.78
N LYS A 129 13.20 -21.29 15.50
CA LYS A 129 13.62 -21.34 16.89
C LYS A 129 15.10 -20.97 17.07
N GLY A 130 15.35 -20.06 18.02
CA GLY A 130 16.67 -19.53 18.32
C GLY A 130 17.23 -18.58 17.27
N LYS A 131 16.45 -18.21 16.26
CA LYS A 131 16.81 -17.35 15.15
C LYS A 131 16.41 -15.90 15.39
N THR A 132 17.02 -14.99 14.61
CA THR A 132 16.68 -13.56 14.60
C THR A 132 15.93 -13.23 13.32
N ILE A 133 14.72 -12.68 13.45
CA ILE A 133 13.85 -12.30 12.36
C ILE A 133 13.82 -10.77 12.26
N GLY A 134 14.22 -10.23 11.10
CA GLY A 134 14.08 -8.80 10.75
C GLY A 134 12.66 -8.50 10.29
N ILE A 135 12.05 -7.48 10.86
CA ILE A 135 10.66 -7.10 10.57
C ILE A 135 10.55 -5.59 10.55
N GLN A 136 9.85 -5.04 9.57
CA GLN A 136 9.56 -3.61 9.53
C GLN A 136 8.55 -3.25 10.63
N VAL A 137 8.72 -2.08 11.26
CA VAL A 137 7.83 -1.56 12.32
C VAL A 137 6.38 -1.43 11.84
N SER A 138 5.42 -1.55 12.74
CA SER A 138 3.99 -1.26 12.50
C SER A 138 3.36 -2.07 11.36
N THR A 139 3.91 -3.27 11.07
CA THR A 139 3.41 -4.18 10.03
C THR A 139 2.59 -5.32 10.64
N ILE A 140 1.76 -5.93 9.80
CA ILE A 140 1.02 -7.16 10.14
C ILE A 140 1.96 -8.34 10.45
N GLN A 141 3.16 -8.33 9.88
CA GLN A 141 4.20 -9.32 10.17
C GLN A 141 4.74 -9.18 11.59
N SER A 142 4.79 -7.95 12.12
CA SER A 142 5.15 -7.72 13.51
C SER A 142 4.10 -8.29 14.48
N ASP A 143 2.82 -8.15 14.14
CA ASP A 143 1.72 -8.71 14.93
C ASP A 143 1.70 -10.24 14.85
N TYR A 144 1.96 -10.79 13.66
CA TYR A 144 2.11 -12.25 13.46
C TYR A 144 3.27 -12.82 14.26
N TYR A 145 4.44 -12.17 14.21
CA TYR A 145 5.59 -12.55 15.03
C TYR A 145 5.22 -12.56 16.52
N ALA A 146 4.55 -11.53 17.01
CA ALA A 146 4.17 -11.42 18.42
C ALA A 146 3.30 -12.60 18.87
N LYS A 147 2.39 -13.09 18.02
CA LYS A 147 1.52 -14.23 18.31
C LYS A 147 2.23 -15.58 18.19
N TYR A 148 3.00 -15.78 17.13
CA TYR A 148 3.47 -17.12 16.75
C TYR A 148 4.94 -17.39 17.02
N PHE A 149 5.81 -16.37 16.98
CA PHE A 149 7.26 -16.55 17.01
C PHE A 149 7.94 -15.96 18.25
N SER A 150 7.31 -15.06 18.97
CA SER A 150 7.92 -14.30 20.06
C SER A 150 8.49 -15.16 21.22
N LYS A 151 7.97 -16.37 21.39
CA LYS A 151 8.45 -17.32 22.43
C LYS A 151 9.66 -18.15 22.00
N VAL A 152 9.97 -18.19 20.72
CA VAL A 152 10.99 -19.11 20.14
C VAL A 152 12.06 -18.40 19.36
N ALA A 153 11.82 -17.20 18.81
CA ALA A 153 12.74 -16.43 18.01
C ALA A 153 12.94 -15.03 18.57
N SER A 154 14.01 -14.35 18.17
CA SER A 154 14.26 -12.93 18.47
C SER A 154 13.78 -12.07 17.32
N GLN A 155 13.18 -10.91 17.62
CA GLN A 155 12.83 -9.90 16.63
C GLN A 155 13.91 -8.81 16.60
N LYS A 156 14.30 -8.41 15.39
CA LYS A 156 15.01 -7.15 15.14
C LYS A 156 14.14 -6.25 14.28
N THR A 157 13.82 -5.08 14.78
CA THR A 157 12.88 -4.14 14.15
C THR A 157 13.63 -3.12 13.32
N TYR A 158 13.12 -2.82 12.12
CA TYR A 158 13.68 -1.87 11.16
C TYR A 158 12.66 -0.83 10.76
N GLN A 159 13.11 0.35 10.37
CA GLN A 159 12.22 1.37 9.81
C GLN A 159 11.80 1.01 8.37
N THR A 160 12.70 0.41 7.62
CA THR A 160 12.48 0.01 6.22
C THR A 160 12.83 -1.46 5.99
N LEU A 161 12.25 -2.08 4.94
CA LEU A 161 12.64 -3.43 4.51
C LEU A 161 14.07 -3.44 3.95
N ASP A 162 14.52 -2.36 3.30
CA ASP A 162 15.90 -2.28 2.77
C ASP A 162 16.94 -2.40 3.86
N GLU A 163 16.72 -1.82 5.04
CA GLU A 163 17.61 -2.00 6.20
C GLU A 163 17.65 -3.46 6.66
N ALA A 164 16.49 -4.13 6.68
CA ALA A 164 16.42 -5.55 7.03
C ALA A 164 17.12 -6.42 5.98
N PHE A 165 16.98 -6.12 4.69
CA PHE A 165 17.67 -6.83 3.60
C PHE A 165 19.19 -6.70 3.68
N GLN A 166 19.70 -5.51 3.99
CA GLN A 166 21.12 -5.29 4.19
C GLN A 166 21.68 -6.11 5.37
N ASP A 167 20.91 -6.19 6.46
CA ASP A 167 21.30 -6.98 7.63
C ASP A 167 21.22 -8.48 7.36
N LEU A 168 20.24 -8.95 6.58
CA LEU A 168 20.16 -10.34 6.15
C LEU A 168 21.35 -10.70 5.26
N ALA A 169 21.61 -9.91 4.22
CA ALA A 169 22.71 -10.16 3.29
C ALA A 169 24.10 -10.14 3.98
N ALA A 170 24.23 -9.37 5.07
CA ALA A 170 25.45 -9.33 5.88
C ALA A 170 25.50 -10.42 6.98
N GLY A 171 24.52 -11.32 7.05
CA GLY A 171 24.46 -12.38 8.07
C GLY A 171 24.24 -11.88 9.49
N ARG A 172 23.72 -10.67 9.68
CA ARG A 172 23.45 -10.09 11.01
C ARG A 172 22.09 -10.50 11.59
N ILE A 173 21.21 -11.01 10.75
CA ILE A 173 19.92 -11.65 11.07
C ILE A 173 19.78 -12.91 10.23
N ASP A 174 18.90 -13.82 10.65
CA ASP A 174 18.69 -15.11 9.97
C ASP A 174 17.57 -15.04 8.93
N TYR A 175 16.54 -14.27 9.19
CA TYR A 175 15.35 -14.15 8.34
C TYR A 175 14.92 -12.70 8.17
N VAL A 176 14.23 -12.41 7.05
CA VAL A 176 13.35 -11.24 6.92
C VAL A 176 11.93 -11.72 6.70
N PHE A 177 10.97 -11.11 7.39
CA PHE A 177 9.56 -11.41 7.32
C PHE A 177 8.80 -10.23 6.72
N GLY A 178 8.11 -10.46 5.60
CA GLY A 178 7.45 -9.42 4.82
C GLY A 178 6.36 -9.95 3.89
N ASP A 179 5.89 -9.09 3.01
CA ASP A 179 5.01 -9.46 1.91
C ASP A 179 5.75 -10.29 0.85
N SER A 180 5.12 -11.36 0.36
CA SER A 180 5.75 -12.30 -0.55
C SER A 180 6.30 -11.65 -1.82
N ILE A 181 5.56 -10.71 -2.41
CA ILE A 181 5.96 -10.08 -3.68
C ILE A 181 7.17 -9.16 -3.49
N ALA A 182 7.19 -8.39 -2.40
CA ALA A 182 8.32 -7.52 -2.08
C ALA A 182 9.59 -8.35 -1.77
N LEU A 183 9.43 -9.45 -1.02
CA LEU A 183 10.55 -10.35 -0.72
C LEU A 183 11.04 -11.08 -1.98
N ASP A 184 10.14 -11.52 -2.87
CA ASP A 184 10.49 -12.12 -4.15
C ASP A 184 11.22 -11.13 -5.07
N ALA A 185 10.87 -9.85 -5.02
CA ALA A 185 11.60 -8.81 -5.74
C ALA A 185 13.04 -8.65 -5.23
N PHE A 186 13.23 -8.69 -3.90
CA PHE A 186 14.58 -8.70 -3.32
C PHE A 186 15.37 -9.96 -3.72
N LEU A 187 14.78 -11.15 -3.63
CA LEU A 187 15.45 -12.40 -4.04
C LEU A 187 15.87 -12.41 -5.52
N LYS A 188 15.21 -11.62 -6.37
CA LYS A 188 15.58 -11.44 -7.79
C LYS A 188 16.64 -10.36 -8.00
N SER A 189 16.97 -9.56 -7.02
CA SER A 189 18.08 -8.58 -7.09
C SER A 189 19.45 -9.29 -7.06
N ASP A 190 20.50 -8.57 -7.45
CA ASP A 190 21.85 -9.14 -7.43
C ASP A 190 22.26 -9.54 -6.00
N THR A 191 22.02 -8.68 -5.01
CA THR A 191 22.27 -8.98 -3.60
C THR A 191 21.46 -10.17 -3.11
N GLY A 192 20.17 -10.22 -3.40
CA GLY A 192 19.28 -11.29 -2.94
C GLY A 192 19.63 -12.66 -3.52
N LYS A 193 20.00 -12.72 -4.80
CA LYS A 193 20.43 -13.97 -5.47
C LYS A 193 21.68 -14.56 -4.87
N ASP A 194 22.63 -13.72 -4.42
CA ASP A 194 23.91 -14.14 -3.92
C ASP A 194 23.86 -14.66 -2.48
N CYS A 195 22.91 -14.14 -1.66
CA CYS A 195 22.86 -14.43 -0.23
C CYS A 195 21.76 -15.40 0.18
N CYS A 196 20.62 -15.33 -0.50
CA CYS A 196 19.36 -15.57 0.19
C CYS A 196 18.42 -16.46 -0.62
N ALA A 197 17.48 -17.12 0.08
CA ALA A 197 16.51 -18.03 -0.52
C ALA A 197 15.12 -17.85 0.09
N ASP A 198 14.13 -18.32 -0.64
CA ASP A 198 12.75 -18.43 -0.17
C ASP A 198 12.62 -19.51 0.90
N MET A 199 12.09 -19.14 2.06
CA MET A 199 11.83 -20.09 3.15
C MET A 199 10.38 -20.56 3.20
N GLY A 200 9.51 -19.92 2.43
CA GLY A 200 8.09 -20.25 2.26
C GLY A 200 7.13 -19.21 2.85
N ASP A 201 5.87 -19.36 2.48
CA ASP A 201 4.77 -18.56 3.04
C ASP A 201 4.47 -19.04 4.47
N VAL A 202 4.12 -18.11 5.35
CA VAL A 202 3.61 -18.47 6.67
C VAL A 202 2.14 -18.91 6.58
N ALA A 203 1.66 -19.63 7.59
CA ALA A 203 0.25 -20.01 7.68
C ALA A 203 -0.65 -18.75 7.70
N ASP A 204 -1.69 -18.72 6.88
CA ASP A 204 -2.63 -17.59 6.83
C ASP A 204 -3.39 -17.47 8.18
N ASP A 205 -3.44 -16.24 8.68
CA ASP A 205 -4.25 -15.85 9.83
C ASP A 205 -4.97 -14.55 9.45
N PRO A 206 -6.20 -14.64 8.94
CA PRO A 206 -6.94 -13.46 8.48
C PRO A 206 -7.22 -12.41 9.55
N GLU A 207 -7.22 -12.78 10.84
CA GLU A 207 -7.38 -11.81 11.93
C GLU A 207 -6.16 -10.88 12.04
N ILE A 208 -4.96 -11.40 11.77
CA ILE A 208 -3.70 -10.67 11.87
C ILE A 208 -3.25 -10.16 10.50
N LEU A 209 -3.18 -11.05 9.50
CA LEU A 209 -2.68 -10.72 8.16
C LEU A 209 -3.69 -9.94 7.33
N GLY A 210 -4.95 -9.92 7.77
CA GLY A 210 -6.00 -9.10 7.17
C GLY A 210 -6.67 -9.72 5.95
N ALA A 211 -7.67 -8.99 5.45
CA ALA A 211 -8.52 -9.42 4.33
C ALA A 211 -7.94 -9.06 2.94
N GLY A 212 -6.76 -8.48 2.91
CA GLY A 212 -6.09 -7.95 1.71
C GLY A 212 -5.78 -6.47 1.83
N VAL A 213 -5.11 -5.94 0.82
CA VAL A 213 -4.68 -4.55 0.74
C VAL A 213 -5.81 -3.67 0.24
N SER A 214 -5.97 -2.52 0.88
CA SER A 214 -7.08 -1.57 0.65
C SER A 214 -6.61 -0.14 0.84
N GLY A 215 -7.28 0.82 0.21
CA GLY A 215 -7.04 2.24 0.44
C GLY A 215 -7.54 2.65 1.83
N GLY A 216 -6.65 3.23 2.66
CA GLY A 216 -7.03 3.73 3.98
C GLY A 216 -7.61 5.14 3.89
N VAL A 217 -8.75 5.38 4.56
CA VAL A 217 -9.41 6.70 4.63
C VAL A 217 -9.80 7.01 6.06
N ARG A 218 -10.04 8.28 6.39
CA ARG A 218 -10.59 8.64 7.71
C ARG A 218 -12.01 8.08 7.87
N LYS A 219 -12.41 7.77 9.09
CA LYS A 219 -13.72 7.17 9.39
C LYS A 219 -14.92 8.04 8.99
N ASP A 220 -14.74 9.35 9.00
CA ASP A 220 -15.77 10.34 8.64
C ASP A 220 -15.79 10.66 7.13
N ASP A 221 -14.79 10.21 6.35
CA ASP A 221 -14.71 10.44 4.90
C ASP A 221 -15.52 9.41 4.08
N THR A 222 -16.75 9.14 4.50
CA THR A 222 -17.62 8.12 3.88
C THR A 222 -17.91 8.39 2.40
N ALA A 223 -18.02 9.66 2.01
CA ALA A 223 -18.23 10.04 0.60
C ALA A 223 -17.01 9.73 -0.26
N LEU A 224 -15.78 10.01 0.22
CA LEU A 224 -14.56 9.68 -0.49
C LEU A 224 -14.39 8.16 -0.60
N LYS A 225 -14.64 7.41 0.49
CA LYS A 225 -14.64 5.95 0.48
C LYS A 225 -15.58 5.38 -0.58
N ALA A 226 -16.83 5.86 -0.63
CA ALA A 226 -17.80 5.40 -1.61
C ALA A 226 -17.35 5.70 -3.05
N LYS A 227 -16.75 6.87 -3.29
CA LYS A 227 -16.22 7.27 -4.58
C LYS A 227 -15.04 6.40 -5.00
N LEU A 228 -14.11 6.11 -4.10
CA LEU A 228 -12.97 5.21 -4.34
C LEU A 228 -13.46 3.78 -4.65
N ASN A 229 -14.40 3.25 -3.88
CA ASN A 229 -14.95 1.90 -4.12
C ASN A 229 -15.62 1.80 -5.49
N ALA A 230 -16.42 2.80 -5.87
CA ALA A 230 -17.04 2.83 -7.20
C ALA A 230 -15.98 2.87 -8.31
N ALA A 231 -14.91 3.66 -8.15
CA ALA A 231 -13.83 3.74 -9.12
C ALA A 231 -13.02 2.44 -9.20
N ILE A 232 -12.65 1.81 -8.07
CA ILE A 232 -11.98 0.52 -8.04
C ILE A 232 -12.82 -0.55 -8.75
N ALA A 233 -14.14 -0.58 -8.48
CA ALA A 233 -15.05 -1.52 -9.13
C ALA A 233 -15.14 -1.27 -10.65
N ALA A 234 -15.19 -0.01 -11.09
CA ALA A 234 -15.22 0.37 -12.50
C ALA A 234 -13.93 -0.01 -13.24
N VAL A 235 -12.75 0.27 -12.63
CA VAL A 235 -11.43 -0.13 -13.18
C VAL A 235 -11.35 -1.65 -13.33
N ARG A 236 -11.91 -2.41 -12.40
CA ARG A 236 -11.97 -3.88 -12.52
C ARG A 236 -12.95 -4.33 -13.60
N ALA A 237 -14.15 -3.79 -13.61
CA ALA A 237 -15.20 -4.19 -14.55
C ALA A 237 -14.85 -3.85 -16.01
N SER A 238 -14.10 -2.80 -16.26
CA SER A 238 -13.61 -2.42 -17.59
C SER A 238 -12.48 -3.29 -18.12
N GLY A 239 -11.89 -4.16 -17.30
CA GLY A 239 -10.69 -4.93 -17.63
C GLY A 239 -9.37 -4.13 -17.53
N LYS A 240 -9.44 -2.85 -17.14
CA LYS A 240 -8.24 -2.01 -16.97
C LYS A 240 -7.34 -2.49 -15.86
N TYR A 241 -7.92 -3.05 -14.79
CA TYR A 241 -7.17 -3.69 -13.71
C TYR A 241 -6.29 -4.84 -14.24
N ASP A 242 -6.86 -5.72 -15.08
CA ASP A 242 -6.14 -6.86 -15.65
C ASP A 242 -5.05 -6.39 -16.64
N GLU A 243 -5.34 -5.35 -17.44
CA GLU A 243 -4.36 -4.74 -18.35
C GLU A 243 -3.14 -4.21 -17.57
N ILE A 244 -3.37 -3.50 -16.46
CA ILE A 244 -2.31 -2.99 -15.60
C ILE A 244 -1.56 -4.15 -14.96
N SER A 245 -2.26 -5.11 -14.36
CA SER A 245 -1.66 -6.22 -13.62
C SER A 245 -0.74 -7.09 -14.49
N LYS A 246 -1.12 -7.36 -15.73
CA LYS A 246 -0.32 -8.15 -16.69
C LYS A 246 1.03 -7.54 -17.04
N LYS A 247 1.26 -6.26 -16.77
CA LYS A 247 2.58 -5.62 -16.97
C LYS A 247 3.59 -6.03 -15.89
N TYR A 248 3.09 -6.45 -14.72
CA TYR A 248 3.89 -6.66 -13.51
C TYR A 248 3.83 -8.08 -13.00
N PHE A 249 2.73 -8.81 -13.26
CA PHE A 249 2.45 -10.13 -12.71
C PHE A 249 1.97 -11.09 -13.79
N ASP A 250 2.37 -12.34 -13.67
CA ASP A 250 1.93 -13.48 -14.50
C ASP A 250 0.82 -14.32 -13.83
N PHE A 251 0.29 -13.83 -12.69
CA PHE A 251 -0.78 -14.45 -11.91
C PHE A 251 -1.84 -13.40 -11.52
N ASP A 252 -3.00 -13.86 -11.02
CA ASP A 252 -4.05 -12.98 -10.49
C ASP A 252 -3.68 -12.45 -9.10
N ILE A 253 -3.20 -11.21 -9.04
CA ILE A 253 -2.81 -10.53 -7.79
C ILE A 253 -4.03 -10.12 -6.93
N TYR A 254 -5.24 -10.07 -7.51
CA TYR A 254 -6.43 -9.76 -6.71
C TYR A 254 -6.63 -10.77 -5.59
N GLY A 255 -6.25 -12.02 -5.84
CA GLY A 255 -6.34 -13.11 -4.89
C GLY A 255 -7.79 -13.48 -4.55
N LYS A 256 -7.95 -14.53 -3.78
CA LYS A 256 -9.24 -15.04 -3.32
C LYS A 256 -9.74 -14.28 -2.10
#